data_eb2c667bbf0f48cf7a9e5ad263600daf
#
_entry.id   eb2c667bbf0f48cf7a9e5ad263600daf
#
_cell.length_a   1.000
_cell.length_b   1.000
_cell.length_c   1.000
_cell.angle_alpha   90.00
_cell.angle_beta   90.00
_cell.angle_gamma   90.00
#
_symmetry.space_group_name_H-M   'P 1'
#
loop_
_entity.id
_entity.type
_entity.pdbx_description
1 polymer ?
#
loop_
_entity_poly.entity_id
_entity_poly.type
_entity_poly.pdbx_seq_one_letter_code
_entity_poly.pdbx_strand_id
1 'polypeptide(L)'
;MRHVLSGLTAFSLLLLVFGCTVHTVNIKNYQLHEIKTAYVGASMIKVGQNLKEEMRFIPLVNIDERLKGEEFYLPMATPYEAIFDEQNHAYFVILDRHEIFSVKVDASGKVLSGQKYFDVDEKIFDQAPKYFGIMNSKIYELNYSGRIDNYIMITYKEFYVEMDDVKREIDQIKPGFAEQITYDLDAGDEIVYKNFRLKIHKATNEQIEFEILSDTI
;
A
#
# COMPACT_ATOMS: atom_id res chain seq x y z
N MET A 1 24.59 28.98 -64.37
CA MET A 1 24.45 27.71 -63.64
C MET A 1 24.35 28.03 -62.17
N ARG A 2 23.15 27.93 -61.57
CA ARG A 2 22.90 28.19 -60.15
C ARG A 2 22.53 26.85 -59.51
N HIS A 3 23.38 26.36 -58.60
CA HIS A 3 23.11 25.21 -57.81
C HIS A 3 22.21 25.60 -56.60
N VAL A 4 21.02 25.05 -56.56
CA VAL A 4 20.10 25.14 -55.44
C VAL A 4 20.43 23.96 -54.49
N LEU A 5 21.01 24.25 -53.33
CA LEU A 5 21.16 23.28 -52.25
C LEU A 5 19.83 23.21 -51.51
N SER A 6 19.16 22.08 -51.62
CA SER A 6 17.99 21.73 -50.80
C SER A 6 18.47 21.23 -49.45
N GLY A 7 18.29 22.04 -48.40
CA GLY A 7 18.51 21.61 -47.02
C GLY A 7 17.37 20.73 -46.53
N LEU A 8 17.68 19.45 -46.30
CA LEU A 8 16.79 18.51 -45.61
C LEU A 8 16.89 18.76 -44.10
N THR A 9 15.94 19.46 -43.52
CA THR A 9 15.80 19.57 -42.09
C THR A 9 15.19 18.29 -41.52
N ALA A 10 16.02 17.44 -40.93
CA ALA A 10 15.55 16.27 -40.17
C ALA A 10 14.85 16.73 -38.90
N PHE A 11 13.52 16.65 -38.89
CA PHE A 11 12.72 16.90 -37.68
C PHE A 11 12.82 15.67 -36.79
N SER A 12 13.74 15.71 -35.83
CA SER A 12 13.89 14.65 -34.83
C SER A 12 12.69 14.73 -33.86
N LEU A 13 11.71 13.86 -34.06
CA LEU A 13 10.56 13.70 -33.19
C LEU A 13 11.05 13.03 -31.89
N LEU A 14 11.35 13.83 -30.88
CA LEU A 14 11.67 13.37 -29.53
C LEU A 14 10.39 12.81 -28.90
N LEU A 15 10.15 11.52 -29.02
CA LEU A 15 9.11 10.81 -28.28
C LEU A 15 9.50 10.82 -26.80
N LEU A 16 8.98 11.80 -26.06
CA LEU A 16 8.97 11.78 -24.59
C LEU A 16 8.05 10.63 -24.16
N VAL A 17 8.63 9.48 -23.90
CA VAL A 17 7.95 8.38 -23.23
C VAL A 17 7.78 8.81 -21.78
N PHE A 18 6.64 9.40 -21.45
CA PHE A 18 6.21 9.55 -20.07
C PHE A 18 5.92 8.13 -19.53
N GLY A 19 6.94 7.49 -18.98
CA GLY A 19 6.74 6.27 -18.21
C GLY A 19 5.98 6.65 -16.96
N CYS A 20 4.72 6.24 -16.84
CA CYS A 20 4.03 6.23 -15.56
C CYS A 20 4.82 5.31 -14.62
N THR A 21 5.66 5.87 -13.77
CA THR A 21 6.31 5.12 -12.69
C THR A 21 5.24 4.81 -11.64
N VAL A 22 4.84 3.54 -11.58
CA VAL A 22 3.97 3.07 -10.52
C VAL A 22 4.77 3.07 -9.23
N HIS A 23 4.37 3.90 -8.27
CA HIS A 23 4.98 3.91 -6.95
C HIS A 23 4.57 2.63 -6.20
N THR A 24 5.55 1.84 -5.78
CA THR A 24 5.34 0.61 -5.01
C THR A 24 5.89 0.73 -3.61
N VAL A 25 5.21 0.13 -2.65
CA VAL A 25 5.58 0.14 -1.24
C VAL A 25 5.59 -1.28 -0.66
N ASN A 26 6.38 -1.46 0.39
CA ASN A 26 6.34 -2.65 1.22
C ASN A 26 5.62 -2.32 2.52
N ILE A 27 4.64 -3.13 2.90
CA ILE A 27 3.84 -2.92 4.10
C ILE A 27 4.14 -4.04 5.08
N LYS A 28 4.39 -3.68 6.33
CA LYS A 28 4.69 -4.61 7.42
C LYS A 28 3.72 -4.37 8.57
N ASN A 29 3.22 -5.45 9.19
CA ASN A 29 2.36 -5.36 10.38
C ASN A 29 3.16 -5.29 11.69
N TYR A 30 4.45 -5.04 11.64
CA TYR A 30 5.37 -5.04 12.78
C TYR A 30 6.42 -3.93 12.68
N GLN A 31 7.02 -3.62 13.81
CA GLN A 31 8.26 -2.85 13.90
C GLN A 31 9.38 -3.75 14.41
N LEU A 32 10.62 -3.48 14.01
CA LEU A 32 11.79 -4.21 14.53
C LEU A 32 11.97 -3.87 16.02
N HIS A 33 12.39 -4.86 16.81
CA HIS A 33 12.66 -4.76 18.23
C HIS A 33 11.44 -4.44 19.11
N GLU A 34 10.23 -4.61 18.57
CA GLU A 34 8.98 -4.54 19.33
C GLU A 34 8.57 -5.94 19.78
N ILE A 35 8.31 -6.11 21.09
CA ILE A 35 7.75 -7.37 21.60
C ILE A 35 6.25 -7.40 21.31
N LYS A 36 5.83 -8.44 20.63
CA LYS A 36 4.44 -8.66 20.22
C LYS A 36 3.92 -9.99 20.70
N THR A 37 2.61 -10.07 20.84
CA THR A 37 1.90 -11.32 21.13
C THR A 37 1.04 -11.72 19.95
N ALA A 38 1.13 -13.00 19.56
CA ALA A 38 0.21 -13.59 18.58
C ALA A 38 -0.46 -14.83 19.19
N TYR A 39 -1.74 -15.01 18.86
CA TYR A 39 -2.49 -16.19 19.27
C TYR A 39 -2.40 -17.29 18.20
N VAL A 40 -2.71 -18.53 18.59
CA VAL A 40 -2.76 -19.64 17.64
C VAL A 40 -3.71 -19.33 16.48
N GLY A 41 -3.22 -19.53 15.25
CA GLY A 41 -3.91 -19.19 14.02
C GLY A 41 -3.76 -17.73 13.58
N ALA A 42 -3.30 -16.85 14.47
CA ALA A 42 -3.07 -15.46 14.12
C ALA A 42 -1.71 -15.24 13.42
N SER A 43 -1.64 -14.19 12.61
CA SER A 43 -0.41 -13.80 11.94
C SER A 43 0.54 -13.11 12.91
N MET A 44 1.72 -13.70 13.12
CA MET A 44 2.86 -13.08 13.79
C MET A 44 3.45 -11.97 12.92
N ILE A 45 3.70 -12.31 11.67
CA ILE A 45 4.29 -11.47 10.64
C ILE A 45 3.40 -11.49 9.41
N LYS A 46 3.11 -10.31 8.90
CA LYS A 46 2.49 -10.13 7.58
C LYS A 46 3.20 -9.03 6.83
N VAL A 47 3.67 -9.35 5.65
CA VAL A 47 4.37 -8.41 4.76
C VAL A 47 3.73 -8.44 3.39
N GLY A 48 3.33 -7.28 2.91
CA GLY A 48 2.99 -7.06 1.51
C GLY A 48 4.17 -6.42 0.80
N GLN A 49 4.69 -7.05 -0.23
CA GLN A 49 5.84 -6.60 -1.00
C GLN A 49 5.43 -6.15 -2.40
N ASN A 50 6.00 -5.03 -2.86
CA ASN A 50 5.70 -4.43 -4.16
C ASN A 50 4.20 -4.13 -4.36
N LEU A 51 3.53 -3.62 -3.33
CA LEU A 51 2.14 -3.20 -3.44
C LEU A 51 2.06 -1.80 -4.06
N LYS A 52 1.09 -1.58 -4.94
CA LYS A 52 0.74 -0.24 -5.40
C LYS A 52 -0.01 0.48 -4.29
N GLU A 53 0.44 1.67 -3.92
CA GLU A 53 -0.29 2.56 -3.04
C GLU A 53 -1.12 3.54 -3.87
N GLU A 54 -2.40 3.63 -3.55
CA GLU A 54 -3.28 4.70 -4.02
C GLU A 54 -3.71 5.54 -2.84
N MET A 55 -3.33 6.82 -2.88
CA MET A 55 -3.78 7.75 -1.86
C MET A 55 -5.26 8.03 -2.04
N ARG A 56 -6.00 7.91 -0.94
CA ARG A 56 -7.40 8.29 -0.82
C ARG A 56 -7.57 9.25 0.33
N PHE A 57 -8.62 10.01 0.28
CA PHE A 57 -8.98 10.97 1.32
C PHE A 57 -10.40 10.74 1.79
N ILE A 58 -10.60 10.79 3.11
CA ILE A 58 -11.90 10.62 3.75
C ILE A 58 -12.31 11.97 4.32
N PRO A 59 -13.51 12.51 3.96
CA PRO A 59 -14.03 13.72 4.58
C PRO A 59 -14.21 13.56 6.10
N LEU A 60 -13.74 14.54 6.86
CA LEU A 60 -13.89 14.58 8.32
C LEU A 60 -15.29 14.97 8.77
N VAL A 61 -16.02 15.65 7.89
CA VAL A 61 -17.41 16.09 8.11
C VAL A 61 -18.22 15.81 6.85
N ASN A 62 -19.53 15.76 6.98
CA ASN A 62 -20.39 15.78 5.81
C ASN A 62 -20.26 17.14 5.12
N ILE A 63 -19.99 17.10 3.83
CA ILE A 63 -19.88 18.31 3.01
C ILE A 63 -21.10 18.35 2.09
N ASP A 64 -21.91 19.37 2.26
CA ASP A 64 -23.12 19.64 1.45
C ASP A 64 -22.93 21.00 0.77
N GLU A 65 -22.67 20.96 -0.54
CA GLU A 65 -22.24 22.12 -1.29
C GLU A 65 -22.96 22.22 -2.63
N ARG A 66 -22.97 23.44 -3.18
CA ARG A 66 -23.49 23.71 -4.51
C ARG A 66 -22.37 24.21 -5.42
N LEU A 67 -22.00 23.41 -6.41
CA LEU A 67 -21.01 23.72 -7.42
C LEU A 67 -21.67 23.87 -8.78
N LYS A 68 -21.41 25.00 -9.46
CA LYS A 68 -21.92 25.28 -10.83
C LYS A 68 -23.42 25.05 -11.00
N GLY A 69 -24.21 25.24 -9.93
CA GLY A 69 -25.65 25.06 -9.96
C GLY A 69 -26.12 23.65 -9.61
N GLU A 70 -25.22 22.70 -9.42
CA GLU A 70 -25.55 21.35 -8.96
C GLU A 70 -25.24 21.22 -7.46
N GLU A 71 -26.14 20.57 -6.75
CA GLU A 71 -25.92 20.19 -5.36
C GLU A 71 -25.16 18.88 -5.32
N PHE A 72 -24.12 18.82 -4.49
CA PHE A 72 -23.42 17.57 -4.23
C PHE A 72 -23.27 17.36 -2.72
N TYR A 73 -23.25 16.11 -2.34
CA TYR A 73 -23.13 15.68 -0.98
C TYR A 73 -21.96 14.69 -0.84
N LEU A 74 -20.98 15.02 0.00
CA LEU A 74 -19.85 14.16 0.31
C LEU A 74 -20.03 13.62 1.72
N PRO A 75 -20.48 12.37 1.88
CA PRO A 75 -20.70 11.79 3.20
C PRO A 75 -19.36 11.59 3.92
N MET A 76 -19.35 11.88 5.22
CA MET A 76 -18.25 11.55 6.11
C MET A 76 -17.92 10.05 6.03
N ALA A 77 -16.65 9.70 6.19
CA ALA A 77 -16.12 8.34 6.16
C ALA A 77 -16.19 7.62 4.80
N THR A 78 -16.56 8.30 3.72
CA THR A 78 -16.46 7.72 2.37
C THR A 78 -15.10 8.07 1.75
N PRO A 79 -14.28 7.08 1.35
CA PRO A 79 -12.98 7.34 0.74
C PRO A 79 -13.12 7.85 -0.70
N TYR A 80 -12.45 8.95 -1.02
CA TYR A 80 -12.35 9.53 -2.36
C TYR A 80 -10.96 9.33 -2.94
N GLU A 81 -10.88 9.05 -4.22
CA GLU A 81 -9.63 8.92 -4.96
C GLU A 81 -8.94 10.27 -5.10
N ALA A 82 -7.61 10.25 -5.19
CA ALA A 82 -6.82 11.46 -5.38
C ALA A 82 -5.71 11.23 -6.39
N ILE A 83 -5.46 12.24 -7.22
CA ILE A 83 -4.37 12.26 -8.18
C ILE A 83 -3.24 13.11 -7.58
N PHE A 84 -2.03 12.56 -7.55
CA PHE A 84 -0.86 13.27 -7.06
C PHE A 84 -0.31 14.24 -8.11
N ASP A 85 -0.14 15.49 -7.72
CA ASP A 85 0.52 16.53 -8.48
C ASP A 85 1.99 16.63 -8.04
N GLU A 86 2.89 16.01 -8.79
CA GLU A 86 4.33 15.97 -8.48
C GLU A 86 4.96 17.37 -8.45
N GLN A 87 4.49 18.30 -9.27
CA GLN A 87 5.06 19.64 -9.36
C GLN A 87 4.81 20.47 -8.09
N ASN A 88 3.66 20.29 -7.49
CA ASN A 88 3.24 21.08 -6.32
C ASN A 88 3.23 20.27 -5.02
N HIS A 89 3.63 18.99 -5.04
CA HIS A 89 3.58 18.05 -3.90
C HIS A 89 2.20 18.05 -3.22
N ALA A 90 1.15 17.95 -4.04
CA ALA A 90 -0.24 18.08 -3.62
C ALA A 90 -1.10 16.97 -4.22
N TYR A 91 -2.31 16.83 -3.71
CA TYR A 91 -3.29 15.86 -4.20
C TYR A 91 -4.54 16.59 -4.70
N PHE A 92 -5.06 16.16 -5.84
CA PHE A 92 -6.39 16.53 -6.30
C PHE A 92 -7.37 15.44 -5.88
N VAL A 93 -8.15 15.70 -4.83
CA VAL A 93 -9.22 14.79 -4.38
C VAL A 93 -10.38 14.90 -5.36
N ILE A 94 -10.74 13.77 -5.98
CA ILE A 94 -11.77 13.69 -7.00
C ILE A 94 -13.13 13.53 -6.33
N LEU A 95 -13.99 14.51 -6.45
CA LEU A 95 -15.29 14.56 -5.76
C LEU A 95 -16.42 14.01 -6.59
N ASP A 96 -16.24 13.85 -7.89
CA ASP A 96 -17.24 13.28 -8.79
C ASP A 96 -16.63 12.27 -9.77
N ARG A 97 -17.52 11.45 -10.38
CA ARG A 97 -17.10 10.39 -11.32
C ARG A 97 -16.55 10.91 -12.66
N HIS A 98 -16.74 12.17 -12.94
CA HIS A 98 -16.33 12.80 -14.22
C HIS A 98 -15.08 13.65 -14.07
N GLU A 99 -14.42 13.62 -12.89
CA GLU A 99 -13.20 14.40 -12.58
C GLU A 99 -13.38 15.92 -12.78
N ILE A 100 -14.62 16.39 -12.85
CA ILE A 100 -14.94 17.81 -13.08
C ILE A 100 -14.76 18.61 -11.80
N PHE A 101 -14.98 17.97 -10.66
CA PHE A 101 -14.88 18.57 -9.34
C PHE A 101 -13.75 17.91 -8.55
N SER A 102 -12.75 18.71 -8.23
CA SER A 102 -11.65 18.26 -7.37
C SER A 102 -11.23 19.38 -6.42
N VAL A 103 -10.72 18.99 -5.27
CA VAL A 103 -10.12 19.90 -4.28
C VAL A 103 -8.63 19.60 -4.17
N LYS A 104 -7.81 20.65 -4.24
CA LYS A 104 -6.37 20.50 -4.07
C LYS A 104 -6.01 20.55 -2.58
N VAL A 105 -5.40 19.48 -2.08
CA VAL A 105 -5.00 19.35 -0.68
C VAL A 105 -3.52 18.97 -0.56
N ASP A 106 -2.93 19.24 0.60
CA ASP A 106 -1.63 18.69 0.97
C ASP A 106 -1.73 17.24 1.44
N ALA A 107 -0.58 16.64 1.74
CA ALA A 107 -0.52 15.27 2.27
C ALA A 107 -1.27 15.09 3.60
N SER A 108 -1.51 16.13 4.37
CA SER A 108 -2.28 16.06 5.63
C SER A 108 -3.80 16.19 5.45
N GLY A 109 -4.27 16.45 4.22
CA GLY A 109 -5.69 16.70 3.89
C GLY A 109 -6.14 18.15 4.10
N LYS A 110 -5.22 19.09 4.21
CA LYS A 110 -5.53 20.51 4.25
C LYS A 110 -5.72 21.08 2.85
N VAL A 111 -6.69 21.94 2.69
CA VAL A 111 -6.97 22.63 1.42
C VAL A 111 -5.86 23.61 1.09
N LEU A 112 -5.19 23.42 -0.04
CA LEU A 112 -4.13 24.31 -0.54
C LEU A 112 -4.67 25.40 -1.45
N SER A 113 -5.55 25.02 -2.34
CA SER A 113 -6.29 25.93 -3.18
C SER A 113 -7.63 25.30 -3.44
N GLY A 114 -8.65 25.97 -3.02
CA GLY A 114 -10.00 25.47 -3.15
C GLY A 114 -10.72 26.10 -4.30
N GLN A 115 -11.75 25.46 -4.70
CA GLN A 115 -12.86 26.13 -5.31
C GLN A 115 -13.55 26.98 -4.24
N LYS A 116 -14.44 27.87 -4.65
CA LYS A 116 -15.15 28.88 -3.85
C LYS A 116 -15.72 28.44 -2.47
N TYR A 117 -15.74 27.15 -2.18
CA TYR A 117 -16.51 26.55 -1.08
C TYR A 117 -15.65 25.95 0.04
N PHE A 118 -14.34 25.97 -0.10
CA PHE A 118 -13.44 25.43 0.92
C PHE A 118 -12.42 26.47 1.31
N ASP A 119 -12.28 26.71 2.59
CA ASP A 119 -11.29 27.65 3.10
C ASP A 119 -9.87 27.07 2.94
N VAL A 120 -8.93 27.92 2.50
CA VAL A 120 -7.52 27.54 2.40
C VAL A 120 -6.97 27.30 3.81
N ASP A 121 -6.11 26.28 3.95
CA ASP A 121 -5.54 25.78 5.21
C ASP A 121 -6.53 25.03 6.13
N GLU A 122 -7.79 24.91 5.76
CA GLU A 122 -8.72 24.05 6.50
C GLU A 122 -8.40 22.58 6.28
N LYS A 123 -8.34 21.80 7.36
CA LYS A 123 -8.20 20.35 7.30
C LYS A 123 -9.58 19.70 7.20
N ILE A 124 -9.98 19.34 5.99
CA ILE A 124 -11.31 18.74 5.72
C ILE A 124 -11.24 17.25 5.38
N PHE A 125 -10.05 16.70 5.18
CA PHE A 125 -9.85 15.29 4.87
C PHE A 125 -8.80 14.65 5.78
N ASP A 126 -8.95 13.35 6.01
CA ASP A 126 -7.89 12.47 6.50
C ASP A 126 -7.40 11.55 5.37
N GLN A 127 -6.12 11.16 5.46
CA GLN A 127 -5.56 10.18 4.55
C GLN A 127 -6.17 8.79 4.79
N ALA A 128 -6.44 8.09 3.71
CA ALA A 128 -6.92 6.71 3.73
C ALA A 128 -6.24 5.92 2.61
N PRO A 129 -4.93 5.64 2.71
CA PRO A 129 -4.22 4.94 1.65
C PRO A 129 -4.83 3.55 1.44
N LYS A 130 -5.00 3.17 0.18
CA LYS A 130 -5.41 1.84 -0.22
C LYS A 130 -4.27 1.15 -0.96
N TYR A 131 -4.04 -0.09 -0.61
CA TYR A 131 -2.96 -0.88 -1.17
C TYR A 131 -3.50 -1.98 -2.06
N PHE A 132 -2.90 -2.12 -3.22
CA PHE A 132 -3.29 -3.12 -4.22
C PHE A 132 -2.07 -3.96 -4.58
N GLY A 133 -2.28 -5.24 -4.78
CA GLY A 133 -1.27 -6.02 -5.45
C GLY A 133 -1.21 -5.66 -6.93
N ILE A 134 -0.01 -5.62 -7.49
CA ILE A 134 0.26 -5.50 -8.92
C ILE A 134 1.08 -6.71 -9.35
N MET A 135 1.40 -6.81 -10.65
CA MET A 135 2.27 -7.88 -11.14
C MET A 135 3.57 -7.96 -10.30
N ASN A 136 3.94 -9.16 -9.85
CA ASN A 136 5.04 -9.44 -8.93
C ASN A 136 4.84 -8.99 -7.47
N SER A 137 3.65 -8.55 -7.08
CA SER A 137 3.34 -8.38 -5.66
C SER A 137 3.29 -9.71 -4.95
N LYS A 138 3.78 -9.74 -3.72
CA LYS A 138 3.78 -10.94 -2.86
C LYS A 138 3.28 -10.57 -1.47
N ILE A 139 2.58 -11.50 -0.86
CA ILE A 139 2.21 -11.39 0.55
C ILE A 139 2.83 -12.58 1.27
N TYR A 140 3.54 -12.30 2.35
CA TYR A 140 4.16 -13.31 3.22
C TYR A 140 3.45 -13.25 4.58
N GLU A 141 3.15 -14.43 5.11
CA GLU A 141 2.60 -14.57 6.45
C GLU A 141 3.33 -15.66 7.22
N LEU A 142 3.70 -15.37 8.48
CA LEU A 142 4.07 -16.38 9.47
C LEU A 142 2.98 -16.40 10.53
N ASN A 143 2.34 -17.55 10.69
CA ASN A 143 1.25 -17.75 11.64
C ASN A 143 1.71 -18.69 12.75
N TYR A 144 1.41 -18.33 13.98
CA TYR A 144 1.65 -19.23 15.10
C TYR A 144 0.65 -20.39 15.07
N SER A 145 1.15 -21.62 15.06
CA SER A 145 0.32 -22.83 14.99
C SER A 145 0.24 -23.60 16.30
N GLY A 146 0.96 -23.14 17.34
CA GLY A 146 0.92 -23.72 18.67
C GLY A 146 2.25 -24.29 19.12
N ARG A 147 2.24 -24.94 20.30
CA ARG A 147 3.39 -25.56 20.96
C ARG A 147 3.04 -26.98 21.36
N ILE A 148 3.98 -27.91 21.18
CA ILE A 148 3.92 -29.28 21.71
C ILE A 148 5.26 -29.53 22.42
N ASP A 149 5.22 -29.79 23.72
CA ASP A 149 6.42 -29.91 24.55
C ASP A 149 7.35 -28.69 24.39
N ASN A 150 8.59 -28.89 23.95
CA ASN A 150 9.55 -27.82 23.69
C ASN A 150 9.56 -27.35 22.22
N TYR A 151 8.66 -27.89 21.40
CA TYR A 151 8.60 -27.55 19.99
C TYR A 151 7.49 -26.54 19.72
N ILE A 152 7.82 -25.44 19.06
CA ILE A 152 6.84 -24.52 18.50
C ILE A 152 6.64 -24.79 17.01
N MET A 153 5.41 -24.61 16.56
CA MET A 153 5.02 -24.76 15.18
C MET A 153 4.61 -23.40 14.60
N ILE A 154 5.20 -23.07 13.46
CA ILE A 154 4.92 -21.85 12.72
C ILE A 154 4.54 -22.25 11.30
N THR A 155 3.46 -21.71 10.76
CA THR A 155 3.07 -21.90 9.37
C THR A 155 3.46 -20.67 8.56
N TYR A 156 4.35 -20.86 7.60
CA TYR A 156 4.69 -19.87 6.61
C TYR A 156 3.78 -20.00 5.39
N LYS A 157 3.32 -18.86 4.86
CA LYS A 157 2.50 -18.81 3.64
C LYS A 157 3.02 -17.72 2.71
N GLU A 158 3.06 -18.03 1.43
CA GLU A 158 3.24 -17.04 0.35
C GLU A 158 1.98 -16.97 -0.49
N PHE A 159 1.62 -15.76 -0.85
CA PHE A 159 0.55 -15.48 -1.77
C PHE A 159 1.09 -14.64 -2.93
N TYR A 160 0.67 -14.98 -4.13
CA TYR A 160 0.97 -14.20 -5.32
C TYR A 160 -0.28 -13.48 -5.79
N VAL A 161 -0.06 -12.29 -6.33
CA VAL A 161 -1.12 -11.53 -6.96
C VAL A 161 -1.12 -11.87 -8.44
N GLU A 162 -2.24 -12.37 -8.94
CA GLU A 162 -2.49 -12.51 -10.36
C GLU A 162 -3.34 -11.34 -10.86
N MET A 163 -2.94 -10.78 -11.99
CA MET A 163 -3.73 -9.79 -12.69
C MET A 163 -4.60 -10.48 -13.74
N ASP A 164 -5.86 -10.10 -13.82
CA ASP A 164 -6.68 -10.36 -14.99
C ASP A 164 -6.22 -9.45 -16.12
N ASP A 165 -5.58 -10.03 -17.12
CA ASP A 165 -5.04 -9.30 -18.28
C ASP A 165 -6.12 -8.54 -19.08
N VAL A 166 -7.39 -8.93 -18.94
CA VAL A 166 -8.52 -8.33 -19.66
C VAL A 166 -9.06 -7.11 -18.92
N LYS A 167 -9.15 -7.17 -17.59
CA LYS A 167 -9.74 -6.10 -16.77
C LYS A 167 -8.71 -5.15 -16.18
N ARG A 168 -7.40 -5.52 -16.20
CA ARG A 168 -6.32 -4.84 -15.48
C ARG A 168 -6.60 -4.68 -13.96
N GLU A 169 -7.52 -5.46 -13.45
CA GLU A 169 -7.87 -5.53 -12.04
C GLU A 169 -7.26 -6.78 -11.42
N ILE A 170 -6.95 -6.69 -10.12
CA ILE A 170 -6.46 -7.84 -9.37
C ILE A 170 -7.65 -8.73 -9.10
N ASP A 171 -7.66 -9.88 -9.74
CA ASP A 171 -8.78 -10.80 -9.61
C ASP A 171 -8.62 -11.76 -8.43
N GLN A 172 -7.41 -12.16 -8.09
CA GLN A 172 -7.20 -13.12 -7.00
C GLN A 172 -5.83 -13.04 -6.35
N ILE A 173 -5.80 -13.14 -5.02
CA ILE A 173 -4.61 -13.53 -4.26
C ILE A 173 -4.60 -15.05 -4.24
N LYS A 174 -3.70 -15.68 -5.01
CA LYS A 174 -3.58 -17.13 -5.03
C LYS A 174 -2.61 -17.62 -3.96
N PRO A 175 -2.93 -18.70 -3.23
CA PRO A 175 -1.95 -19.37 -2.41
C PRO A 175 -0.81 -19.87 -3.30
N GLY A 176 0.40 -19.37 -3.09
CA GLY A 176 1.57 -19.84 -3.84
C GLY A 176 2.24 -21.01 -3.15
N PHE A 177 2.53 -20.86 -1.88
CA PHE A 177 3.29 -21.83 -1.09
C PHE A 177 2.86 -21.77 0.38
N ALA A 178 2.79 -22.94 1.03
CA ALA A 178 2.59 -23.05 2.47
C ALA A 178 3.48 -24.15 3.03
N GLU A 179 4.14 -23.88 4.15
CA GLU A 179 5.03 -24.81 4.84
C GLU A 179 4.85 -24.68 6.35
N GLN A 180 4.77 -25.80 7.05
CA GLN A 180 4.82 -25.83 8.50
C GLN A 180 6.25 -26.08 8.95
N ILE A 181 6.73 -25.24 9.84
CA ILE A 181 8.08 -25.26 10.37
C ILE A 181 7.99 -25.56 11.87
N THR A 182 8.86 -26.43 12.35
CA THR A 182 8.97 -26.79 13.76
C THR A 182 10.32 -26.38 14.30
N TYR A 183 10.35 -25.68 15.43
CA TYR A 183 11.56 -25.28 16.12
C TYR A 183 11.59 -25.83 17.53
N ASP A 184 12.78 -26.30 17.90
CA ASP A 184 13.08 -26.79 19.25
C ASP A 184 13.57 -25.62 20.11
N LEU A 185 12.81 -25.23 21.13
CA LEU A 185 13.18 -24.15 22.04
C LEU A 185 14.28 -24.53 23.01
N ASP A 186 14.61 -25.83 23.18
CA ASP A 186 15.79 -26.26 23.96
C ASP A 186 17.09 -26.01 23.19
N ALA A 187 17.03 -25.94 21.87
CA ALA A 187 18.18 -25.60 21.01
C ALA A 187 18.47 -24.10 20.98
N GLY A 188 17.51 -23.26 21.39
CA GLY A 188 17.65 -21.81 21.46
C GLY A 188 16.33 -21.07 21.32
N ASP A 189 16.37 -19.77 21.64
CA ASP A 189 15.21 -18.88 21.61
C ASP A 189 15.17 -18.02 20.32
N GLU A 190 16.18 -18.13 19.45
CA GLU A 190 16.24 -17.41 18.18
C GLU A 190 15.91 -18.32 16.99
N ILE A 191 15.03 -17.82 16.15
CA ILE A 191 14.58 -18.48 14.93
C ILE A 191 15.04 -17.66 13.74
N VAL A 192 15.72 -18.31 12.80
CA VAL A 192 16.05 -17.74 11.49
C VAL A 192 15.28 -18.51 10.42
N TYR A 193 14.39 -17.82 9.73
CA TYR A 193 13.63 -18.42 8.62
C TYR A 193 13.49 -17.43 7.47
N LYS A 194 13.97 -17.84 6.30
CA LYS A 194 14.03 -16.99 5.10
C LYS A 194 14.63 -15.60 5.43
N ASN A 195 13.82 -14.58 5.29
CA ASN A 195 14.24 -13.18 5.47
C ASN A 195 14.07 -12.67 6.91
N PHE A 196 13.62 -13.51 7.85
CA PHE A 196 13.28 -13.10 9.20
C PHE A 196 14.20 -13.72 10.25
N ARG A 197 14.63 -12.91 11.21
CA ARG A 197 15.23 -13.36 12.46
C ARG A 197 14.35 -12.92 13.62
N LEU A 198 13.89 -13.90 14.39
CA LEU A 198 12.97 -13.68 15.49
C LEU A 198 13.59 -14.17 16.80
N LYS A 199 13.25 -13.52 17.89
CA LYS A 199 13.49 -14.00 19.25
C LYS A 199 12.17 -14.36 19.89
N ILE A 200 12.11 -15.54 20.52
CA ILE A 200 10.95 -16.03 21.24
C ILE A 200 11.14 -15.77 22.72
N HIS A 201 10.27 -14.95 23.31
CA HIS A 201 10.32 -14.64 24.74
C HIS A 201 9.48 -15.65 25.54
N LYS A 202 8.34 -16.07 25.00
CA LYS A 202 7.44 -17.03 25.61
C LYS A 202 6.56 -17.71 24.58
N ALA A 203 6.31 -18.99 24.75
CA ALA A 203 5.36 -19.72 23.91
C ALA A 203 4.52 -20.69 24.75
N THR A 204 3.22 -20.74 24.45
CA THR A 204 2.23 -21.65 25.05
C THR A 204 1.38 -22.27 23.96
N ASN A 205 0.47 -23.19 24.30
CA ASN A 205 -0.46 -23.74 23.32
C ASN A 205 -1.45 -22.71 22.75
N GLU A 206 -1.57 -21.52 23.36
CA GLU A 206 -2.55 -20.52 23.00
C GLU A 206 -1.92 -19.30 22.34
N GLN A 207 -0.71 -18.91 22.77
CA GLN A 207 -0.06 -17.69 22.34
C GLN A 207 1.46 -17.78 22.34
N ILE A 208 2.09 -16.88 21.59
CA ILE A 208 3.53 -16.68 21.51
C ILE A 208 3.85 -15.19 21.72
N GLU A 209 4.85 -14.89 22.56
CA GLU A 209 5.48 -13.57 22.67
C GLU A 209 6.82 -13.61 21.92
N PHE A 210 7.01 -12.71 21.00
CA PHE A 210 8.16 -12.70 20.11
C PHE A 210 8.59 -11.27 19.77
N GLU A 211 9.80 -11.15 19.29
CA GLU A 211 10.42 -9.93 18.79
C GLU A 211 11.05 -10.21 17.42
N ILE A 212 10.93 -9.30 16.48
CA ILE A 212 11.60 -9.40 15.18
C ILE A 212 12.91 -8.63 15.27
N LEU A 213 14.03 -9.35 15.26
CA LEU A 213 15.36 -8.77 15.40
C LEU A 213 15.87 -8.15 14.10
N SER A 214 15.56 -8.78 12.96
CA SER A 214 15.92 -8.27 11.64
C SER A 214 15.05 -8.88 10.55
N ASP A 215 14.95 -8.17 9.46
CA ASP A 215 14.42 -8.67 8.19
C ASP A 215 15.24 -8.13 7.00
N THR A 216 15.10 -8.75 5.83
CA THR A 216 15.77 -8.36 4.57
C THR A 216 14.75 -8.10 3.45
N ILE A 217 13.61 -7.50 3.79
CA ILE A 217 12.49 -7.22 2.87
C ILE A 217 12.40 -5.72 2.58
#